data_a39574d13f6ffece92ef13d6dba8578c
#
_entry.id   a39574d13f6ffece92ef13d6dba8578c
#
_cell.length_a   1.000
_cell.length_b   1.000
_cell.length_c   1.000
_cell.angle_alpha   90.00
_cell.angle_beta   90.00
_cell.angle_gamma   90.00
#
_symmetry.space_group_name_H-M   'P 1'
#
loop_
_entity.id
_entity.type
_entity.pdbx_description
1 polymer ?
#
loop_
_entity_poly.entity_id
_entity_poly.type
_entity_poly.pdbx_seq_one_letter_code
_entity_poly.pdbx_strand_id
1 'polypeptide(L)'
;MRLKGKVAIITGSASGFGKGIAEKFSKEGAILIMVDRNAKLLKKVAKKFAQDFFVADVSKSSSFKSLLSYTYKKYKNVDIVVNNAGVTHKPKFMETVTEKEFENVFNVNAKSVYYCAKYFIPKMK
;
A
#
# COMPACT_ATOMS: atom_id res chain seq x y z
N MET A 1 -10.20 7.19 20.36
CA MET A 1 -9.78 6.39 19.18
C MET A 1 -10.75 6.64 18.03
N ARG A 2 -10.26 7.35 17.04
CA ARG A 2 -11.08 7.82 15.91
C ARG A 2 -11.35 6.73 14.87
N LEU A 3 -10.50 5.69 14.79
CA LEU A 3 -10.58 4.64 13.78
C LEU A 3 -10.84 3.25 14.38
N LYS A 4 -11.37 3.20 15.59
CA LYS A 4 -11.61 1.93 16.28
C LYS A 4 -12.42 0.95 15.42
N GLY A 5 -11.84 -0.22 15.20
CA GLY A 5 -12.46 -1.30 14.43
C GLY A 5 -12.48 -1.10 12.92
N LYS A 6 -11.97 0.02 12.40
CA LYS A 6 -11.88 0.25 10.96
C LYS A 6 -10.74 -0.56 10.35
N VAL A 7 -11.01 -1.20 9.23
CA VAL A 7 -10.01 -1.98 8.48
C VAL A 7 -9.41 -1.08 7.41
N ALA A 8 -8.10 -0.89 7.47
CA ALA A 8 -7.37 -0.02 6.56
C ALA A 8 -6.20 -0.74 5.90
N ILE A 9 -6.04 -0.53 4.60
CA ILE A 9 -4.88 -0.96 3.83
C ILE A 9 -4.00 0.26 3.58
N ILE A 10 -2.71 0.16 3.85
CA ILE A 10 -1.74 1.23 3.59
C ILE A 10 -0.61 0.68 2.74
N THR A 11 -0.49 1.15 1.50
CA THR A 11 0.62 0.77 0.62
C THR A 11 1.85 1.62 0.90
N GLY A 12 3.04 1.05 0.68
CA GLY A 12 4.31 1.73 0.97
C GLY A 12 4.52 1.99 2.46
N SER A 13 4.04 1.10 3.32
CA SER A 13 3.99 1.34 4.76
C SER A 13 5.21 0.85 5.56
N ALA A 14 6.22 0.28 4.89
CA ALA A 14 7.44 -0.16 5.55
C ALA A 14 8.36 1.00 5.97
N SER A 15 8.20 2.18 5.37
CA SER A 15 9.06 3.34 5.63
C SER A 15 8.36 4.67 5.35
N GLY A 16 9.01 5.78 5.72
CA GLY A 16 8.59 7.14 5.36
C GLY A 16 7.18 7.51 5.82
N PHE A 17 6.45 8.21 4.95
CA PHE A 17 5.09 8.68 5.24
C PHE A 17 4.12 7.54 5.49
N GLY A 18 4.22 6.45 4.73
CA GLY A 18 3.35 5.28 4.90
C GLY A 18 3.50 4.64 6.27
N LYS A 19 4.74 4.53 6.76
CA LYS A 19 5.02 4.05 8.12
C LYS A 19 4.43 4.99 9.17
N GLY A 20 4.58 6.30 8.99
CA GLY A 20 4.01 7.31 9.89
C GLY A 20 2.49 7.26 9.93
N ILE A 21 1.83 7.10 8.77
CA ILE A 21 0.39 6.93 8.69
C ILE A 21 -0.05 5.65 9.42
N ALA A 22 0.65 4.55 9.19
CA ALA A 22 0.36 3.27 9.85
C ALA A 22 0.47 3.38 11.38
N GLU A 23 1.50 4.04 11.87
CA GLU A 23 1.67 4.27 13.31
C GLU A 23 0.50 5.06 13.88
N LYS A 24 0.12 6.17 13.22
CA LYS A 24 -0.99 7.01 13.68
C LYS A 24 -2.32 6.27 13.64
N PHE A 25 -2.61 5.57 12.55
CA PHE A 25 -3.83 4.78 12.41
C PHE A 25 -3.91 3.67 13.46
N SER A 26 -2.78 3.02 13.73
CA SER A 26 -2.69 1.99 14.77
C SER A 26 -3.05 2.55 16.15
N LYS A 27 -2.50 3.72 16.49
CA LYS A 27 -2.81 4.42 17.76
C LYS A 27 -4.28 4.84 17.84
N GLU A 28 -4.93 5.09 16.70
CA GLU A 28 -6.36 5.45 16.64
C GLU A 28 -7.28 4.22 16.58
N GLY A 29 -6.76 3.03 16.75
CA GLY A 29 -7.54 1.80 16.88
C GLY A 29 -7.87 1.09 15.58
N ALA A 30 -7.27 1.47 14.46
CA ALA A 30 -7.48 0.79 13.19
C ALA A 30 -6.86 -0.61 13.18
N ILE A 31 -7.48 -1.50 12.42
CA ILE A 31 -6.93 -2.81 12.05
C ILE A 31 -6.23 -2.61 10.70
N LEU A 32 -4.92 -2.79 10.65
CA LEU A 32 -4.15 -2.50 9.44
C LEU A 32 -3.70 -3.74 8.70
N ILE A 33 -3.74 -3.64 7.38
CA ILE A 33 -2.97 -4.52 6.50
C ILE A 33 -1.91 -3.63 5.86
N MET A 34 -0.67 -3.77 6.32
CA MET A 34 0.46 -2.99 5.84
C MET A 34 1.02 -3.66 4.59
N VAL A 35 1.21 -2.90 3.52
CA VAL A 35 1.64 -3.42 2.21
C VAL A 35 2.92 -2.73 1.78
N ASP A 36 3.91 -3.51 1.40
CA ASP A 36 5.16 -3.02 0.82
C ASP A 36 5.84 -4.15 0.05
N ARG A 37 6.71 -3.81 -0.89
CA ARG A 37 7.51 -4.80 -1.61
C ARG A 37 8.75 -5.25 -0.82
N ASN A 38 9.20 -4.45 0.14
CA ASN A 38 10.34 -4.78 1.00
C ASN A 38 9.88 -5.70 2.14
N ALA A 39 9.91 -7.01 1.91
CA ALA A 39 9.41 -8.01 2.84
C ALA A 39 10.05 -7.94 4.22
N LYS A 40 11.37 -7.81 4.28
CA LYS A 40 12.13 -7.81 5.53
C LYS A 40 11.77 -6.61 6.40
N LEU A 41 11.76 -5.41 5.82
CA LEU A 41 11.43 -4.19 6.53
C LEU A 41 9.96 -4.16 6.92
N LEU A 42 9.06 -4.60 6.03
CA LEU A 42 7.63 -4.65 6.30
C LEU A 42 7.30 -5.53 7.49
N LYS A 43 7.85 -6.73 7.55
CA LYS A 43 7.67 -7.65 8.69
C LYS A 43 8.08 -7.01 10.00
N LYS A 44 9.23 -6.35 10.01
CA LYS A 44 9.77 -5.68 11.19
C LYS A 44 8.83 -4.58 11.71
N VAL A 45 8.37 -3.73 10.81
CA VAL A 45 7.49 -2.59 11.17
C VAL A 45 6.10 -3.08 11.58
N ALA A 46 5.53 -4.01 10.85
CA ALA A 46 4.22 -4.58 11.18
C ALA A 46 4.22 -5.26 12.56
N LYS A 47 5.27 -5.99 12.87
CA LYS A 47 5.45 -6.61 14.20
C LYS A 47 5.51 -5.54 15.30
N LYS A 48 6.26 -4.46 15.06
CA LYS A 48 6.37 -3.35 16.01
C LYS A 48 5.01 -2.72 16.32
N PHE A 49 4.13 -2.60 15.33
CA PHE A 49 2.79 -2.03 15.49
C PHE A 49 1.72 -3.08 15.84
N ALA A 50 2.10 -4.36 15.95
CA ALA A 50 1.18 -5.47 16.16
C ALA A 50 0.06 -5.51 15.10
N GLN A 51 0.42 -5.29 13.83
CA GLN A 51 -0.50 -5.25 12.70
C GLN A 51 -0.17 -6.33 11.67
N ASP A 52 -1.13 -6.60 10.80
CA ASP A 52 -0.97 -7.54 9.70
C ASP A 52 -0.18 -6.92 8.55
N PHE A 53 0.36 -7.74 7.68
CA PHE A 53 1.11 -7.28 6.52
C PHE A 53 0.91 -8.19 5.31
N PHE A 54 1.12 -7.63 4.14
CA PHE A 54 1.08 -8.36 2.87
C PHE A 54 2.17 -7.83 1.94
N VAL A 55 3.09 -8.70 1.54
CA VAL A 55 4.19 -8.31 0.66
C VAL A 55 3.68 -8.28 -0.78
N ALA A 56 3.76 -7.13 -1.43
CA ALA A 56 3.28 -6.96 -2.79
C ALA A 56 3.99 -5.82 -3.51
N ASP A 57 4.14 -5.98 -4.83
CA ASP A 57 4.57 -4.93 -5.75
C ASP A 57 3.33 -4.29 -6.37
N VAL A 58 3.01 -3.05 -5.98
CA VAL A 58 1.81 -2.34 -6.42
C VAL A 58 1.83 -1.93 -7.90
N SER A 59 2.96 -2.06 -8.59
CA SER A 59 3.02 -1.82 -10.03
C SER A 59 2.38 -2.95 -10.84
N LYS A 60 2.02 -4.06 -10.19
CA LYS A 60 1.45 -5.25 -10.84
C LYS A 60 -0.02 -5.43 -10.50
N SER A 61 -0.85 -5.56 -11.53
CA SER A 61 -2.29 -5.85 -11.39
C SER A 61 -2.55 -7.10 -10.56
N SER A 62 -1.77 -8.17 -10.77
CA SER A 62 -1.91 -9.43 -10.02
C SER A 62 -1.74 -9.26 -8.51
N SER A 63 -0.91 -8.31 -8.09
CA SER A 63 -0.71 -8.01 -6.66
C SER A 63 -1.99 -7.51 -6.01
N PHE A 64 -2.75 -6.66 -6.68
CA PHE A 64 -4.02 -6.16 -6.16
C PHE A 64 -5.09 -7.24 -6.12
N LYS A 65 -5.13 -8.14 -7.08
CA LYS A 65 -6.03 -9.30 -7.03
C LYS A 65 -5.75 -10.19 -5.83
N SER A 66 -4.47 -10.47 -5.59
CA SER A 66 -4.05 -11.30 -4.45
C SER A 66 -4.31 -10.60 -3.12
N LEU A 67 -4.04 -9.31 -3.05
CA LEU A 67 -4.30 -8.50 -1.85
C LEU A 67 -5.80 -8.44 -1.55
N LEU A 68 -6.64 -8.23 -2.57
CA LEU A 68 -8.08 -8.23 -2.43
C LEU A 68 -8.59 -9.56 -1.85
N SER A 69 -8.15 -10.67 -2.46
CA SER A 69 -8.52 -12.01 -2.01
C SER A 69 -8.11 -12.26 -0.56
N TYR A 70 -6.87 -11.95 -0.22
CA TYR A 70 -6.35 -12.09 1.14
C TYR A 70 -7.18 -11.28 2.15
N THR A 71 -7.45 -10.03 1.82
CA THR A 71 -8.11 -9.09 2.73
C THR A 71 -9.56 -9.49 3.00
N TYR A 72 -10.33 -9.73 1.95
CA TYR A 72 -11.77 -10.07 2.12
C TYR A 72 -12.00 -11.47 2.67
N LYS A 73 -11.05 -12.37 2.52
CA LYS A 73 -11.10 -13.68 3.15
C LYS A 73 -10.88 -13.60 4.66
N LYS A 74 -10.00 -12.71 5.11
CA LYS A 74 -9.60 -12.59 6.51
C LYS A 74 -10.46 -11.58 7.30
N TYR A 75 -10.81 -10.44 6.69
CA TYR A 75 -11.42 -9.30 7.39
C TYR A 75 -12.85 -9.00 6.97
N LYS A 76 -13.34 -9.61 5.91
CA LYS A 76 -14.69 -9.45 5.34
C LYS A 76 -14.95 -8.10 4.66
N ASN A 77 -14.41 -6.99 5.17
CA ASN A 77 -14.59 -5.68 4.54
C ASN A 77 -13.33 -4.81 4.66
N VAL A 78 -13.27 -3.76 3.88
CA VAL A 78 -12.23 -2.73 3.94
C VAL A 78 -12.92 -1.37 4.01
N ASP A 79 -12.55 -0.57 5.00
CA ASP A 79 -13.12 0.76 5.19
C ASP A 79 -12.25 1.84 4.52
N ILE A 80 -10.93 1.67 4.54
CA ILE A 80 -9.98 2.69 4.09
C ILE A 80 -8.87 2.04 3.27
N VAL A 81 -8.52 2.66 2.15
CA VAL A 81 -7.28 2.33 1.41
C VAL A 81 -6.47 3.61 1.24
N VAL A 82 -5.23 3.57 1.71
CA VAL A 82 -4.27 4.67 1.55
C VAL A 82 -3.27 4.26 0.47
N ASN A 83 -3.36 4.88 -0.70
CA ASN A 83 -2.43 4.69 -1.80
C ASN A 83 -1.21 5.59 -1.60
N ASN A 84 -0.26 5.12 -0.78
CA ASN A 84 0.95 5.88 -0.44
C ASN A 84 2.20 5.39 -1.16
N ALA A 85 2.21 4.15 -1.67
CA ALA A 85 3.37 3.63 -2.37
C ALA A 85 3.76 4.54 -3.55
N GLY A 86 5.02 4.91 -3.61
CA GLY A 86 5.53 5.77 -4.66
C GLY A 86 7.05 5.64 -4.78
N VAL A 87 7.56 5.91 -5.97
CA VAL A 87 8.99 5.93 -6.27
C VAL A 87 9.31 7.12 -7.14
N THR A 88 10.61 7.47 -7.22
CA THR A 88 11.11 8.45 -8.17
C THR A 88 12.40 7.91 -8.79
N HIS A 89 12.86 8.56 -9.87
CA HIS A 89 14.18 8.29 -10.42
C HIS A 89 15.21 9.21 -9.77
N LYS A 90 16.50 8.93 -9.96
CA LYS A 90 17.56 9.84 -9.51
C LYS A 90 17.40 11.20 -10.19
N PRO A 91 17.61 12.31 -9.47
CA PRO A 91 17.57 13.65 -10.07
C PRO A 91 18.51 13.75 -11.26
N LYS A 92 17.99 14.19 -12.40
CA LYS A 92 18.75 14.40 -13.63
C LYS A 92 17.94 15.24 -14.63
N PHE A 93 18.59 15.68 -15.70
CA PHE A 93 17.89 16.41 -16.75
C PHE A 93 16.81 15.55 -17.40
N MET A 94 15.65 16.14 -17.68
CA MET A 94 14.48 15.43 -18.20
C MET A 94 14.79 14.63 -19.47
N GLU A 95 15.59 15.22 -20.37
CA GLU A 95 15.97 14.56 -21.63
C GLU A 95 16.84 13.33 -21.46
N THR A 96 17.41 13.12 -20.25
CA THR A 96 18.22 11.94 -19.94
C THR A 96 17.43 10.86 -19.21
N VAL A 97 16.15 11.11 -18.88
CA VAL A 97 15.27 10.11 -18.26
C VAL A 97 14.93 9.06 -19.32
N THR A 98 15.22 7.79 -19.03
CA THR A 98 14.92 6.69 -19.96
C THR A 98 13.42 6.35 -19.92
N GLU A 99 12.93 5.73 -21.01
CA GLU A 99 11.55 5.23 -21.04
C GLU A 99 11.28 4.25 -19.90
N LYS A 100 12.25 3.39 -19.60
CA LYS A 100 12.14 2.42 -18.50
C LYS A 100 12.00 3.11 -17.15
N GLU A 101 12.78 4.16 -16.90
CA GLU A 101 12.68 4.95 -15.66
C GLU A 101 11.31 5.64 -15.56
N PHE A 102 10.85 6.25 -16.66
CA PHE A 102 9.53 6.90 -16.73
C PHE A 102 8.41 5.89 -16.47
N GLU A 103 8.44 4.75 -17.15
CA GLU A 103 7.42 3.70 -16.98
C GLU A 103 7.39 3.14 -15.57
N ASN A 104 8.55 2.94 -14.95
CA ASN A 104 8.62 2.46 -13.58
C ASN A 104 7.96 3.44 -12.61
N VAL A 105 8.27 4.72 -12.72
CA VAL A 105 7.65 5.76 -11.88
C VAL A 105 6.14 5.81 -12.13
N PHE A 106 5.71 5.80 -13.37
CA PHE A 106 4.30 5.83 -13.73
C PHE A 106 3.55 4.58 -13.23
N ASN A 107 4.14 3.41 -13.40
CA ASN A 107 3.50 2.14 -12.98
C ASN A 107 3.33 2.07 -11.46
N VAL A 108 4.32 2.52 -10.70
CA VAL A 108 4.20 2.51 -9.23
C VAL A 108 3.30 3.65 -8.74
N ASN A 109 3.47 4.87 -9.26
CA ASN A 109 2.81 6.05 -8.69
C ASN A 109 1.40 6.29 -9.22
N ALA A 110 1.11 5.92 -10.46
CA ALA A 110 -0.19 6.19 -11.11
C ALA A 110 -1.00 4.93 -11.40
N LYS A 111 -0.43 3.94 -12.07
CA LYS A 111 -1.15 2.70 -12.39
C LYS A 111 -1.57 1.94 -11.14
N SER A 112 -0.80 2.00 -10.06
CA SER A 112 -1.17 1.37 -8.79
C SER A 112 -2.48 1.90 -8.24
N VAL A 113 -2.73 3.21 -8.36
CA VAL A 113 -3.99 3.83 -7.93
C VAL A 113 -5.14 3.34 -8.79
N TYR A 114 -4.95 3.23 -10.10
CA TYR A 114 -5.93 2.66 -11.01
C TYR A 114 -6.26 1.21 -10.67
N TYR A 115 -5.26 0.37 -10.44
CA TYR A 115 -5.48 -1.03 -10.07
C TYR A 115 -6.22 -1.16 -8.76
N CYS A 116 -5.85 -0.35 -7.77
CA CYS A 116 -6.54 -0.31 -6.48
C CYS A 116 -8.02 0.01 -6.68
N ALA A 117 -8.32 1.07 -7.41
CA ALA A 117 -9.70 1.47 -7.69
C ALA A 117 -10.49 0.36 -8.41
N LYS A 118 -9.89 -0.23 -9.43
CA LYS A 118 -10.52 -1.29 -10.22
C LYS A 118 -10.93 -2.49 -9.37
N TYR A 119 -10.07 -2.92 -8.46
CA TYR A 119 -10.31 -4.14 -7.69
C TYR A 119 -11.03 -3.89 -6.37
N PHE A 120 -10.74 -2.79 -5.67
CA PHE A 120 -11.30 -2.54 -4.34
C PHE A 120 -12.62 -1.77 -4.34
N ILE A 121 -12.79 -0.78 -5.21
CA ILE A 121 -14.02 0.04 -5.20
C ILE A 121 -15.30 -0.80 -5.33
N PRO A 122 -15.39 -1.78 -6.25
CA PRO A 122 -16.61 -2.60 -6.34
C PRO A 122 -16.96 -3.34 -5.06
N LYS A 123 -15.95 -3.71 -4.28
CA LYS A 123 -16.15 -4.41 -3.01
C LYS A 123 -16.44 -3.48 -1.84
N MET A 124 -15.97 -2.23 -1.92
CA MET A 124 -16.18 -1.24 -0.87
C MET A 124 -17.52 -0.51 -0.94
N LYS A 125 -18.18 -0.59 -2.08
CA LYS A 125 -19.51 0.03 -2.26
C LYS A 125 -20.60 -0.66 -1.44
#